data_0fd1832b9668d576c0c2468ca0f58b89
#
_entry.id   0fd1832b9668d576c0c2468ca0f58b89
#
_cell.length_a   1.000
_cell.length_b   1.000
_cell.length_c   1.000
_cell.angle_alpha   90.00
_cell.angle_beta   90.00
_cell.angle_gamma   90.00
#
_symmetry.space_group_name_H-M   'P 1'
#
loop_
_entity.id
_entity.type
_entity.pdbx_description
1 polymer ?
#
loop_
_entity_poly.entity_id
_entity_poly.type
_entity_poly.pdbx_seq_one_letter_code
_entity_poly.pdbx_strand_id
1 'polypeptide(L)'
;GATIVADVGVIGSRQAVLGQAWGGFSHSIGFALSENYEDMKKHATMRGAGVPRCNDVPDTFNVLFHETYRENGPHGSTGCAEGFQSAGHVSILNAIADAVGVRVATLPVTPEKLKAAMTAKAAGVPYGQEPWDLGCSLYERLAFLKARHAGKGKG
;
A
#
# COMPACT_ATOMS: atom_id res chain seq x y z
N GLY A 1 -2.02 -13.41 9.29
CA GLY A 1 -1.16 -12.75 10.25
C GLY A 1 -0.14 -11.85 9.56
N ALA A 2 0.48 -10.94 10.30
CA ALA A 2 1.55 -10.08 9.81
C ALA A 2 2.68 -9.97 10.84
N THR A 3 3.90 -9.74 10.37
CA THR A 3 5.07 -9.48 11.21
C THR A 3 5.83 -8.28 10.67
N ILE A 4 6.10 -7.31 11.53
CA ILE A 4 6.98 -6.18 11.23
C ILE A 4 8.29 -6.38 12.00
N VAL A 5 9.40 -6.21 11.32
CA VAL A 5 10.73 -6.08 11.92
C VAL A 5 11.23 -4.68 11.63
N ALA A 6 11.54 -3.91 12.66
CA ALA A 6 11.92 -2.52 12.50
C ALA A 6 13.13 -2.14 13.38
N ASP A 7 14.02 -1.36 12.82
CA ASP A 7 15.08 -0.67 13.55
C ASP A 7 14.77 0.83 13.58
N VAL A 8 14.37 1.30 14.74
CA VAL A 8 13.99 2.69 14.98
C VAL A 8 15.01 3.42 15.86
N GLY A 9 16.23 2.90 15.93
CA GLY A 9 17.23 3.37 16.87
C GLY A 9 16.86 3.02 18.31
N VAL A 10 17.36 3.78 19.27
CA VAL A 10 17.04 3.58 20.69
C VAL A 10 15.55 3.91 20.95
N ILE A 11 14.84 3.00 21.58
CA ILE A 11 13.41 3.11 21.85
C ILE A 11 13.19 3.80 23.20
N GLY A 12 12.74 5.07 23.16
CA GLY A 12 12.38 5.83 24.38
C GLY A 12 11.09 5.34 25.04
N SER A 13 10.10 4.94 24.25
CA SER A 13 8.83 4.39 24.73
C SER A 13 8.38 3.24 23.84
N ARG A 14 8.53 2.02 24.29
CA ARG A 14 8.14 0.82 23.54
C ARG A 14 6.66 0.78 23.22
N GLN A 15 5.81 1.24 24.15
CA GLN A 15 4.36 1.28 23.95
C GLN A 15 3.98 2.28 22.84
N ALA A 16 4.61 3.45 22.81
CA ALA A 16 4.36 4.45 21.77
C ALA A 16 4.78 3.94 20.39
N VAL A 17 5.96 3.33 20.28
CA VAL A 17 6.43 2.79 19.00
C VAL A 17 5.59 1.60 18.53
N LEU A 18 5.13 0.73 19.44
CA LEU A 18 4.15 -0.32 19.13
C LEU A 18 2.86 0.26 18.57
N GLY A 19 2.33 1.32 19.19
CA GLY A 19 1.14 2.02 18.70
C GLY A 19 1.32 2.56 17.28
N GLN A 20 2.49 3.12 16.96
CA GLN A 20 2.81 3.56 15.61
C GLN A 20 2.90 2.39 14.61
N ALA A 21 3.46 1.25 15.01
CA ALA A 21 3.52 0.07 14.15
C ALA A 21 2.12 -0.47 13.82
N TRP A 22 1.23 -0.54 14.81
CA TRP A 22 -0.17 -0.93 14.61
C TRP A 22 -0.93 0.05 13.71
N GLY A 23 -0.82 1.35 14.00
CA GLY A 23 -1.46 2.40 13.20
C GLY A 23 -0.96 2.44 11.77
N GLY A 24 0.35 2.39 11.57
CA GLY A 24 0.96 2.36 10.23
C GLY A 24 0.55 1.15 9.41
N PHE A 25 0.50 -0.02 10.03
CA PHE A 25 0.06 -1.22 9.31
C PHE A 25 -1.43 -1.20 8.97
N SER A 26 -2.29 -0.65 9.83
CA SER A 26 -3.72 -0.50 9.52
C SER A 26 -3.94 0.46 8.34
N HIS A 27 -3.18 1.57 8.23
CA HIS A 27 -3.17 2.41 7.02
C HIS A 27 -2.73 1.63 5.79
N SER A 28 -1.72 0.78 5.91
CA SER A 28 -1.27 -0.08 4.80
C SER A 28 -2.36 -1.03 4.30
N ILE A 29 -3.17 -1.58 5.20
CA ILE A 29 -4.33 -2.42 4.85
C ILE A 29 -5.33 -1.59 4.03
N GLY A 30 -5.64 -0.38 4.49
CA GLY A 30 -6.53 0.54 3.79
C GLY A 30 -6.05 0.84 2.37
N PHE A 31 -4.81 1.27 2.22
CA PHE A 31 -4.22 1.55 0.90
C PHE A 31 -4.21 0.33 -0.02
N ALA A 32 -3.89 -0.85 0.52
CA ALA A 32 -3.84 -2.06 -0.28
C ALA A 32 -5.21 -2.54 -0.73
N LEU A 33 -6.23 -2.51 0.13
CA LEU A 33 -7.43 -3.31 -0.06
C LEU A 33 -8.75 -2.54 -0.18
N SER A 34 -8.88 -1.35 0.46
CA SER A 34 -10.21 -0.79 0.67
C SER A 34 -10.36 0.72 0.49
N GLU A 35 -9.32 1.52 0.73
CA GLU A 35 -9.48 2.98 0.69
C GLU A 35 -9.62 3.50 -0.73
N ASN A 36 -10.71 4.25 -0.97
CA ASN A 36 -10.99 4.87 -2.26
C ASN A 36 -11.56 6.28 -2.05
N TYR A 37 -11.02 7.25 -2.78
CA TYR A 37 -11.39 8.67 -2.71
C TYR A 37 -11.78 9.25 -4.07
N GLU A 38 -12.07 8.42 -5.06
CA GLU A 38 -12.39 8.86 -6.43
C GLU A 38 -13.73 9.61 -6.52
N ASP A 39 -14.69 9.29 -5.63
CA ASP A 39 -16.01 9.92 -5.60
C ASP A 39 -16.24 10.61 -4.25
N MET A 40 -16.11 11.93 -4.21
CA MET A 40 -16.23 12.74 -3.00
C MET A 40 -17.60 12.60 -2.30
N LYS A 41 -18.67 12.24 -3.00
CA LYS A 41 -19.99 12.03 -2.40
C LYS A 41 -20.11 10.67 -1.73
N LYS A 42 -19.63 9.64 -2.39
CA LYS A 42 -19.64 8.25 -1.83
C LYS A 42 -18.63 8.09 -0.71
N HIS A 43 -17.48 8.73 -0.84
CA HIS A 43 -16.34 8.59 0.06
C HIS A 43 -16.22 9.73 1.07
N ALA A 44 -17.32 10.44 1.36
CA ALA A 44 -17.36 11.59 2.26
C ALA A 44 -17.19 11.24 3.75
N THR A 45 -17.28 9.97 4.12
CA THR A 45 -17.10 9.49 5.49
C THR A 45 -16.00 8.45 5.55
N MET A 46 -15.38 8.25 6.71
CA MET A 46 -14.35 7.22 6.90
C MET A 46 -14.86 5.83 6.48
N ARG A 47 -16.10 5.50 6.83
CA ARG A 47 -16.72 4.24 6.41
C ARG A 47 -16.93 4.18 4.89
N GLY A 48 -17.41 5.26 4.30
CA GLY A 48 -17.62 5.35 2.85
C GLY A 48 -16.31 5.28 2.07
N ALA A 49 -15.26 5.89 2.61
CA ALA A 49 -13.92 5.84 2.03
C ALA A 49 -13.21 4.49 2.20
N GLY A 50 -13.76 3.57 2.97
CA GLY A 50 -13.16 2.24 3.17
C GLY A 50 -12.00 2.22 4.16
N VAL A 51 -11.92 3.21 5.07
CA VAL A 51 -10.89 3.23 6.13
C VAL A 51 -11.01 1.98 7.00
N PRO A 52 -9.93 1.23 7.24
CA PRO A 52 -9.94 0.01 8.03
C PRO A 52 -10.43 0.21 9.45
N ARG A 53 -11.13 -0.79 9.97
CA ARG A 53 -11.57 -0.86 11.37
C ARG A 53 -10.74 -1.89 12.12
N CYS A 54 -10.89 -1.95 13.44
CA CYS A 54 -10.15 -2.89 14.28
C CYS A 54 -10.30 -4.36 13.82
N ASN A 55 -11.45 -4.73 13.28
CA ASN A 55 -11.70 -6.09 12.79
C ASN A 55 -11.02 -6.40 11.43
N ASP A 56 -10.50 -5.39 10.76
CA ASP A 56 -9.79 -5.55 9.49
C ASP A 56 -8.28 -5.77 9.69
N VAL A 57 -7.80 -5.57 10.93
CA VAL A 57 -6.42 -5.86 11.33
C VAL A 57 -6.28 -7.35 11.67
N PRO A 58 -5.20 -8.03 11.26
CA PRO A 58 -5.00 -9.44 11.55
C PRO A 58 -4.94 -9.74 13.06
N ASP A 59 -5.59 -10.82 13.50
CA ASP A 59 -5.53 -11.27 14.91
C ASP A 59 -4.10 -11.57 15.36
N THR A 60 -3.27 -12.06 14.45
CA THR A 60 -1.84 -12.29 14.71
C THR A 60 -1.02 -11.18 14.06
N PHE A 61 -0.56 -10.25 14.88
CA PHE A 61 0.31 -9.17 14.45
C PHE A 61 1.51 -9.04 15.38
N ASN A 62 2.68 -9.36 14.86
CA ASN A 62 3.94 -9.35 15.59
C ASN A 62 4.77 -8.13 15.23
N VAL A 63 5.33 -7.45 16.22
CA VAL A 63 6.28 -6.36 16.01
C VAL A 63 7.57 -6.70 16.74
N LEU A 64 8.65 -6.83 15.99
CA LEU A 64 10.00 -7.11 16.50
C LEU A 64 10.86 -5.87 16.28
N PHE A 65 11.52 -5.44 17.33
CA PHE A 65 12.42 -4.30 17.27
C PHE A 65 13.87 -4.75 17.35
N HIS A 66 14.68 -4.17 16.47
CA HIS A 66 16.12 -4.16 16.57
C HIS A 66 16.53 -2.71 16.87
N GLU A 67 17.38 -2.50 17.87
CA GLU A 67 17.79 -1.17 18.30
C GLU A 67 19.26 -0.93 17.94
N THR A 68 19.50 -0.09 16.92
CA THR A 68 20.84 0.36 16.56
C THR A 68 21.01 1.82 16.92
N TYR A 69 21.98 2.15 17.77
CA TYR A 69 22.25 3.54 18.16
C TYR A 69 22.51 4.42 16.93
N ARG A 70 21.83 5.54 16.84
CA ARG A 70 21.98 6.53 15.76
C ARG A 70 22.78 7.72 16.26
N GLU A 71 24.02 7.87 15.78
CA GLU A 71 24.93 8.95 16.22
C GLU A 71 24.34 10.35 16.03
N ASN A 72 23.59 10.59 14.96
CA ASN A 72 22.97 11.86 14.63
C ASN A 72 21.51 11.99 15.12
N GLY A 73 21.00 10.98 15.82
CA GLY A 73 19.64 10.97 16.36
C GLY A 73 19.59 11.45 17.82
N PRO A 74 18.49 12.09 18.25
CA PRO A 74 18.33 12.49 19.64
C PRO A 74 18.35 11.27 20.55
N HIS A 75 19.32 11.19 21.46
CA HIS A 75 19.55 10.04 22.33
C HIS A 75 19.71 8.70 21.60
N GLY A 76 20.18 8.72 20.35
CA GLY A 76 20.33 7.51 19.53
C GLY A 76 19.05 7.03 18.85
N SER A 77 17.95 7.76 18.96
CA SER A 77 16.66 7.43 18.36
C SER A 77 16.54 7.95 16.93
N THR A 78 15.53 7.46 16.20
CA THR A 78 15.10 7.98 14.91
C THR A 78 13.58 8.13 14.87
N GLY A 79 13.04 8.83 13.86
CA GLY A 79 11.61 8.88 13.60
C GLY A 79 11.10 7.50 13.16
N CYS A 80 9.88 7.14 13.57
CA CYS A 80 9.36 5.79 13.30
C CYS A 80 7.91 5.75 12.80
N ALA A 81 7.11 6.82 12.94
CA ALA A 81 5.68 6.78 12.71
C ALA A 81 5.31 6.37 11.26
N GLU A 82 5.65 7.17 10.26
CA GLU A 82 5.29 6.93 8.87
C GLU A 82 6.06 5.75 8.23
N GLY A 83 7.23 5.42 8.75
CA GLY A 83 8.02 4.28 8.28
C GLY A 83 7.26 2.96 8.34
N PHE A 84 6.37 2.80 9.32
CA PHE A 84 5.59 1.57 9.48
C PHE A 84 4.48 1.39 8.42
N GLN A 85 4.02 2.47 7.79
CA GLN A 85 3.03 2.35 6.71
C GLN A 85 3.67 2.18 5.32
N SER A 86 4.95 2.51 5.16
CA SER A 86 5.59 2.59 3.85
C SER A 86 5.74 1.25 3.13
N ALA A 87 5.88 0.14 3.84
CA ALA A 87 6.13 -1.19 3.27
C ALA A 87 4.94 -2.16 3.39
N GLY A 88 3.99 -1.89 4.27
CA GLY A 88 2.90 -2.82 4.59
C GLY A 88 1.99 -3.10 3.38
N HIS A 89 1.60 -2.08 2.64
CA HIS A 89 0.75 -2.25 1.46
C HIS A 89 1.45 -3.05 0.34
N VAL A 90 2.75 -2.87 0.13
CA VAL A 90 3.52 -3.66 -0.85
C VAL A 90 3.62 -5.12 -0.41
N SER A 91 3.79 -5.38 0.89
CA SER A 91 3.82 -6.73 1.45
C SER A 91 2.49 -7.46 1.23
N ILE A 92 1.36 -6.76 1.42
CA ILE A 92 0.01 -7.30 1.14
C ILE A 92 -0.15 -7.63 -0.36
N LEU A 93 0.28 -6.73 -1.24
CA LEU A 93 0.26 -6.96 -2.69
C LEU A 93 1.11 -8.16 -3.12
N ASN A 94 2.29 -8.32 -2.52
CA ASN A 94 3.13 -9.47 -2.78
C ASN A 94 2.50 -10.77 -2.29
N ALA A 95 1.86 -10.77 -1.12
CA ALA A 95 1.13 -11.94 -0.61
C ALA A 95 -0.05 -12.31 -1.51
N ILE A 96 -0.80 -11.34 -2.04
CA ILE A 96 -1.86 -11.56 -3.03
C ILE A 96 -1.25 -12.17 -4.30
N ALA A 97 -0.18 -11.58 -4.82
CA ALA A 97 0.48 -12.08 -6.02
C ALA A 97 1.01 -13.50 -5.86
N ASP A 98 1.53 -13.85 -4.69
CA ASP A 98 1.98 -15.20 -4.36
C ASP A 98 0.81 -16.19 -4.33
N ALA A 99 -0.31 -15.80 -3.70
CA ALA A 99 -1.48 -16.65 -3.56
C ALA A 99 -2.20 -16.95 -4.89
N VAL A 100 -2.31 -15.96 -5.79
CA VAL A 100 -3.12 -16.08 -7.02
C VAL A 100 -2.31 -16.01 -8.32
N GLY A 101 -1.04 -15.70 -8.20
CA GLY A 101 -0.09 -15.63 -9.33
C GLY A 101 -0.34 -14.48 -10.29
N VAL A 102 -1.02 -13.40 -9.86
CA VAL A 102 -1.20 -12.17 -10.65
C VAL A 102 -0.81 -10.95 -9.85
N ARG A 103 -0.24 -9.94 -10.50
CA ARG A 103 0.06 -8.64 -9.91
C ARG A 103 -0.98 -7.62 -10.34
N VAL A 104 -1.53 -6.89 -9.38
CA VAL A 104 -2.38 -5.72 -9.60
C VAL A 104 -1.57 -4.49 -9.22
N ALA A 105 -1.29 -3.62 -10.19
CA ALA A 105 -0.43 -2.45 -10.01
C ALA A 105 -1.18 -1.20 -9.52
N THR A 106 -2.51 -1.24 -9.45
CA THR A 106 -3.35 -0.11 -9.05
C THR A 106 -4.05 -0.37 -7.73
N LEU A 107 -3.88 0.54 -6.77
CA LEU A 107 -4.51 0.49 -5.45
C LEU A 107 -5.88 1.19 -5.46
N PRO A 108 -6.78 0.80 -4.54
CA PRO A 108 -6.77 -0.45 -3.78
C PRO A 108 -6.99 -1.66 -4.68
N VAL A 109 -6.53 -2.84 -4.26
CA VAL A 109 -6.80 -4.12 -4.96
C VAL A 109 -8.18 -4.60 -4.57
N THR A 110 -9.20 -4.08 -5.25
CA THR A 110 -10.57 -4.52 -5.01
C THR A 110 -10.81 -5.93 -5.55
N PRO A 111 -11.83 -6.65 -5.03
CA PRO A 111 -12.20 -7.96 -5.55
C PRO A 111 -12.44 -7.98 -7.07
N GLU A 112 -13.02 -6.90 -7.62
CA GLU A 112 -13.28 -6.75 -9.06
C GLU A 112 -11.98 -6.67 -9.86
N LYS A 113 -11.03 -5.83 -9.41
CA LYS A 113 -9.69 -5.72 -10.03
C LYS A 113 -8.94 -7.05 -9.99
N LEU A 114 -8.99 -7.73 -8.84
CA LEU A 114 -8.33 -9.02 -8.70
C LEU A 114 -8.94 -10.09 -9.62
N LYS A 115 -10.27 -10.16 -9.67
CA LYS A 115 -10.98 -11.08 -10.57
C LYS A 115 -10.67 -10.80 -12.03
N ALA A 116 -10.65 -9.52 -12.44
CA ALA A 116 -10.28 -9.12 -13.80
C ALA A 116 -8.85 -9.53 -14.15
N ALA A 117 -7.90 -9.32 -13.21
CA ALA A 117 -6.50 -9.72 -13.39
C ALA A 117 -6.35 -11.26 -13.54
N MET A 118 -7.05 -12.03 -12.73
CA MET A 118 -7.05 -13.49 -12.82
C MET A 118 -7.65 -13.98 -14.14
N THR A 119 -8.75 -13.36 -14.61
CA THR A 119 -9.38 -13.67 -15.89
C THR A 119 -8.44 -13.35 -17.06
N ALA A 120 -7.78 -12.20 -17.03
CA ALA A 120 -6.81 -11.82 -18.06
C ALA A 120 -5.62 -12.80 -18.10
N LYS A 121 -5.11 -13.21 -16.94
CA LYS A 121 -4.06 -14.24 -16.85
C LYS A 121 -4.49 -15.54 -17.48
N ALA A 122 -5.71 -16.01 -17.19
CA ALA A 122 -6.24 -17.24 -17.77
C ALA A 122 -6.39 -17.15 -19.30
N ALA A 123 -6.66 -15.96 -19.83
CA ALA A 123 -6.72 -15.68 -21.27
C ALA A 123 -5.35 -15.38 -21.90
N GLY A 124 -4.26 -15.39 -21.15
CA GLY A 124 -2.92 -15.04 -21.64
C GLY A 124 -2.74 -13.57 -22.02
N VAL A 125 -3.59 -12.68 -21.49
CA VAL A 125 -3.58 -11.24 -21.78
C VAL A 125 -2.96 -10.47 -20.60
N PRO A 126 -2.06 -9.49 -20.82
CA PRO A 126 -1.54 -8.63 -19.77
C PRO A 126 -2.66 -7.85 -19.08
N TYR A 127 -2.58 -7.70 -17.76
CA TYR A 127 -3.53 -6.90 -16.98
C TYR A 127 -2.81 -5.75 -16.26
N GLY A 128 -3.27 -4.53 -16.51
CA GLY A 128 -2.89 -3.35 -15.73
C GLY A 128 -1.42 -2.94 -15.81
N GLN A 129 -0.66 -3.45 -16.78
CA GLN A 129 0.69 -2.96 -17.03
C GLN A 129 0.61 -1.65 -17.80
N GLU A 130 0.95 -0.57 -17.13
CA GLU A 130 1.07 0.73 -17.77
C GLU A 130 2.51 0.90 -18.30
N PRO A 131 2.73 1.63 -19.41
CA PRO A 131 4.07 1.74 -20.01
C PRO A 131 5.19 2.20 -19.07
N TRP A 132 4.87 3.05 -18.09
CA TRP A 132 5.84 3.53 -17.09
C TRP A 132 6.24 2.47 -16.05
N ASP A 133 5.48 1.40 -15.88
CA ASP A 133 5.86 0.27 -15.02
C ASP A 133 7.03 -0.52 -15.64
N LEU A 134 7.27 -0.30 -16.91
CA LEU A 134 8.36 -0.90 -17.69
C LEU A 134 9.60 0.00 -17.80
N GLY A 135 9.68 1.07 -17.00
CA GLY A 135 10.83 1.95 -16.94
C GLY A 135 10.92 2.99 -18.07
N CYS A 136 9.80 3.40 -18.64
CA CYS A 136 9.76 4.46 -19.65
C CYS A 136 10.25 5.82 -19.11
N SER A 137 10.77 6.67 -20.00
CA SER A 137 11.20 8.03 -19.67
C SER A 137 10.00 8.92 -19.27
N LEU A 138 10.29 10.01 -18.54
CA LEU A 138 9.29 11.02 -18.20
C LEU A 138 8.55 11.56 -19.44
N TYR A 139 9.25 11.75 -20.55
CA TYR A 139 8.67 12.27 -21.78
C TYR A 139 7.70 11.28 -22.43
N GLU A 140 8.02 9.99 -22.45
CA GLU A 140 7.13 8.94 -22.94
C GLU A 140 5.88 8.84 -22.07
N ARG A 141 6.05 8.91 -20.75
CA ARG A 141 4.93 8.94 -19.80
C ARG A 141 4.02 10.15 -20.03
N LEU A 142 4.58 11.35 -20.22
CA LEU A 142 3.81 12.55 -20.50
C LEU A 142 3.07 12.47 -21.84
N ALA A 143 3.70 11.93 -22.88
CA ALA A 143 3.05 11.71 -24.17
C ALA A 143 1.86 10.77 -24.08
N PHE A 144 2.03 9.66 -23.36
CA PHE A 144 0.97 8.68 -23.08
C PHE A 144 -0.21 9.32 -22.34
N LEU A 145 0.06 10.06 -21.26
CA LEU A 145 -0.97 10.72 -20.46
C LEU A 145 -1.75 11.76 -21.29
N LYS A 146 -1.06 12.54 -22.10
CA LYS A 146 -1.70 13.51 -23.02
C LYS A 146 -2.61 12.81 -24.03
N ALA A 147 -2.17 11.73 -24.64
CA ALA A 147 -2.97 10.95 -25.58
C ALA A 147 -4.23 10.36 -24.92
N ARG A 148 -4.08 9.83 -23.71
CA ARG A 148 -5.19 9.29 -22.90
C ARG A 148 -6.23 10.35 -22.53
N HIS A 149 -5.81 11.58 -22.21
CA HIS A 149 -6.71 12.69 -21.91
C HIS A 149 -7.41 13.20 -23.16
N ALA A 150 -6.73 13.29 -24.29
CA ALA A 150 -7.32 13.71 -25.56
C ALA A 150 -8.44 12.76 -26.05
N GLY A 151 -8.35 11.46 -25.73
CA GLY A 151 -9.39 10.47 -26.05
C GLY A 151 -10.64 10.53 -25.16
N LYS A 152 -10.54 11.10 -23.95
CA LYS A 152 -11.68 11.22 -23.02
C LYS A 152 -12.55 12.49 -23.22
N GLY A 153 -12.12 13.41 -24.05
CA GLY A 153 -12.84 14.68 -24.33
C GLY A 153 -13.87 14.61 -25.46
N LYS A 154 -14.23 13.42 -25.94
CA LYS A 154 -15.19 13.20 -27.05
C LYS A 154 -16.32 12.24 -26.68
N GLY A 155 -16.73 12.24 -25.41
CA GLY A 155 -17.89 11.49 -24.94
C GLY A 155 -18.82 12.36 -24.13
#